data_2e0fcb5951a3aa0457daf6c1cd188981
#
_entry.id   2e0fcb5951a3aa0457daf6c1cd188981
#
_cell.length_a   1.000
_cell.length_b   1.000
_cell.length_c   1.000
_cell.angle_alpha   90.00
_cell.angle_beta   90.00
_cell.angle_gamma   90.00
#
_symmetry.space_group_name_H-M   'P 1'
#
loop_
_entity.id
_entity.type
_entity.pdbx_description
1 polymer ?
#
loop_
_entity_poly.entity_id
_entity_poly.type
_entity_poly.pdbx_seq_one_letter_code
_entity_poly.pdbx_strand_id
1 'polypeptide(L)'
;MSKWIEALAARIALGDVRPATDHRRRAAVAVVLHEAASPRVLLMKRAERAGDPWSGHISLPGGGYQASDGDLRVTAIRETREELGIDLSGARLLGNLDALHPRSSGPTGIEVTPFVFATPVALEPVCGPEALAAFWLPLDLAASGALDGTYTYPASSVSFPSWTFEGHMIWGLTRRILDLVLAAAA
;
A
#
# COMPACT_ATOMS: atom_id res chain seq x y z
N MET A 1 5.61 -15.13 16.26
CA MET A 1 4.83 -14.87 15.03
C MET A 1 3.41 -14.53 15.42
N SER A 2 2.85 -13.43 14.94
CA SER A 2 1.49 -12.98 15.29
C SER A 2 0.45 -13.93 14.67
N LYS A 3 -0.52 -14.38 15.47
CA LYS A 3 -1.65 -15.21 14.97
C LYS A 3 -2.39 -14.51 13.81
N TRP A 4 -2.44 -13.20 13.85
CA TRP A 4 -3.05 -12.37 12.84
C TRP A 4 -2.30 -12.47 11.48
N ILE A 5 -0.96 -12.41 11.50
CA ILE A 5 -0.13 -12.57 10.29
C ILE A 5 -0.28 -13.98 9.71
N GLU A 6 -0.38 -15.02 10.56
CA GLU A 6 -0.58 -16.40 10.07
C GLU A 6 -1.97 -16.59 9.47
N ALA A 7 -3.02 -16.00 10.07
CA ALA A 7 -4.36 -16.02 9.50
C ALA A 7 -4.40 -15.34 8.13
N LEU A 8 -3.76 -14.18 8.00
CA LEU A 8 -3.62 -13.48 6.72
C LEU A 8 -2.87 -14.33 5.70
N ALA A 9 -1.71 -14.88 6.06
CA ALA A 9 -0.90 -15.72 5.17
C ALA A 9 -1.62 -16.99 4.69
N ALA A 10 -2.52 -17.53 5.49
CA ALA A 10 -3.32 -18.70 5.12
C ALA A 10 -4.43 -18.38 4.09
N ARG A 11 -4.82 -17.12 3.97
CA ARG A 11 -5.94 -16.69 3.11
C ARG A 11 -5.50 -15.97 1.83
N ILE A 12 -4.27 -15.46 1.81
CA ILE A 12 -3.71 -14.86 0.60
C ILE A 12 -2.68 -15.83 -0.01
N ALA A 13 -2.72 -15.96 -1.33
CA ALA A 13 -1.76 -16.78 -2.07
C ALA A 13 -0.96 -15.89 -3.03
N LEU A 14 0.19 -16.36 -3.46
CA LEU A 14 0.91 -15.70 -4.55
C LEU A 14 0.23 -16.09 -5.87
N GLY A 15 -0.44 -15.11 -6.49
CA GLY A 15 -1.02 -15.25 -7.82
C GLY A 15 0.00 -15.08 -8.94
N ASP A 16 -0.46 -15.00 -10.19
CA ASP A 16 0.41 -14.67 -11.32
C ASP A 16 0.87 -13.21 -11.18
N VAL A 17 2.16 -13.02 -11.03
CA VAL A 17 2.80 -11.72 -10.80
C VAL A 17 3.39 -11.11 -12.07
N ARG A 18 3.28 -11.84 -13.19
CA ARG A 18 3.75 -11.35 -14.50
C ARG A 18 2.73 -10.35 -15.06
N PRO A 19 3.19 -9.20 -15.57
CA PRO A 19 2.28 -8.28 -16.22
C PRO A 19 1.68 -8.94 -17.46
N ALA A 20 0.37 -8.81 -17.62
CA ALA A 20 -0.27 -9.24 -18.86
C ALA A 20 0.27 -8.46 -20.06
N THR A 21 0.26 -9.08 -21.24
CA THR A 21 0.78 -8.49 -22.48
C THR A 21 -0.17 -7.46 -23.12
N ASP A 22 -1.25 -7.11 -22.44
CA ASP A 22 -2.16 -6.06 -22.90
C ASP A 22 -1.55 -4.65 -22.71
N HIS A 23 -2.16 -3.63 -23.31
CA HIS A 23 -1.66 -2.26 -23.28
C HIS A 23 -2.01 -1.47 -22.01
N ARG A 24 -2.50 -2.13 -20.96
CA ARG A 24 -2.84 -1.44 -19.72
C ARG A 24 -1.59 -1.10 -18.93
N ARG A 25 -1.61 0.06 -18.28
CA ARG A 25 -0.58 0.43 -17.33
C ARG A 25 -0.66 -0.46 -16.09
N ARG A 26 0.47 -0.96 -15.63
CA ARG A 26 0.59 -1.79 -14.44
C ARG A 26 1.39 -1.08 -13.37
N ALA A 27 0.99 -1.26 -12.13
CA ALA A 27 1.71 -0.80 -10.95
C ALA A 27 1.65 -1.86 -9.86
N ALA A 28 2.57 -1.78 -8.93
CA ALA A 28 2.57 -2.60 -7.74
C ALA A 28 2.85 -1.76 -6.50
N VAL A 29 2.24 -2.14 -5.38
CA VAL A 29 2.48 -1.52 -4.09
C VAL A 29 2.86 -2.58 -3.06
N ALA A 30 3.69 -2.22 -2.08
CA ALA A 30 4.06 -3.08 -0.97
C ALA A 30 3.23 -2.75 0.28
N VAL A 31 2.46 -3.72 0.77
CA VAL A 31 1.87 -3.72 2.09
C VAL A 31 2.91 -4.32 3.04
N VAL A 32 3.72 -3.47 3.67
CA VAL A 32 4.79 -3.90 4.57
C VAL A 32 4.25 -3.96 5.98
N LEU A 33 4.20 -5.17 6.55
CA LEU A 33 3.68 -5.45 7.89
C LEU A 33 4.82 -5.72 8.87
N HIS A 34 4.82 -5.02 10.00
CA HIS A 34 5.66 -5.37 11.14
C HIS A 34 4.94 -6.38 12.02
N GLU A 35 5.57 -7.54 12.25
CA GLU A 35 5.05 -8.64 13.07
C GLU A 35 5.18 -8.33 14.58
N ALA A 36 4.38 -7.41 15.10
CA ALA A 36 4.25 -7.14 16.53
C ALA A 36 3.04 -7.85 17.14
N ALA A 37 2.87 -7.76 18.45
CA ALA A 37 1.65 -8.20 19.15
C ALA A 37 0.41 -7.48 18.57
N SER A 38 0.53 -6.18 18.29
CA SER A 38 -0.36 -5.41 17.42
C SER A 38 0.35 -5.16 16.09
N PRO A 39 -0.07 -5.82 15.00
CA PRO A 39 0.54 -5.61 13.69
C PRO A 39 0.41 -4.16 13.22
N ARG A 40 1.45 -3.67 12.55
CA ARG A 40 1.49 -2.32 12.00
C ARG A 40 1.79 -2.38 10.52
N VAL A 41 1.25 -1.45 9.74
CA VAL A 41 1.55 -1.28 8.32
C VAL A 41 2.35 -0.01 8.09
N LEU A 42 3.35 -0.10 7.23
CA LEU A 42 4.15 1.06 6.81
C LEU A 42 3.39 1.86 5.76
N LEU A 43 3.23 3.15 6.02
CA LEU A 43 2.65 4.13 5.12
C LEU A 43 3.62 5.28 4.90
N MET A 44 3.45 5.99 3.79
CA MET A 44 4.22 7.19 3.49
C MET A 44 3.31 8.34 3.09
N LYS A 45 3.75 9.57 3.35
CA LYS A 45 3.19 10.78 2.78
C LYS A 45 3.96 11.10 1.50
N ARG A 46 3.28 11.13 0.37
CA ARG A 46 3.88 11.51 -0.91
C ARG A 46 4.38 12.96 -0.88
N ALA A 47 5.50 13.21 -1.54
CA ALA A 47 6.00 14.57 -1.73
C ALA A 47 5.00 15.41 -2.55
N GLU A 48 4.96 16.71 -2.28
CA GLU A 48 4.12 17.62 -3.03
C GLU A 48 4.77 17.95 -4.37
N ARG A 49 4.04 17.69 -5.46
CA ARG A 49 4.48 17.94 -6.84
C ARG A 49 3.37 18.64 -7.62
N ALA A 50 3.71 19.75 -8.27
CA ALA A 50 2.77 20.46 -9.13
C ALA A 50 2.29 19.55 -10.28
N GLY A 51 0.95 19.47 -10.46
CA GLY A 51 0.34 18.65 -11.51
C GLY A 51 0.12 17.18 -11.15
N ASP A 52 0.57 16.70 -9.98
CA ASP A 52 0.23 15.37 -9.48
C ASP A 52 -1.04 15.44 -8.61
N PRO A 53 -2.18 14.87 -9.05
CA PRO A 53 -3.43 14.88 -8.28
C PRO A 53 -3.36 14.08 -6.98
N TRP A 54 -2.31 13.28 -6.79
CA TRP A 54 -2.07 12.45 -5.60
C TRP A 54 -1.01 13.05 -4.68
N SER A 55 -0.59 14.28 -4.96
CA SER A 55 0.41 15.05 -4.21
C SER A 55 0.00 15.20 -2.75
N GLY A 56 0.91 14.91 -1.83
CA GLY A 56 0.67 15.01 -0.39
C GLY A 56 -0.25 13.95 0.23
N HIS A 57 -0.79 13.02 -0.56
CA HIS A 57 -1.65 11.94 -0.05
C HIS A 57 -0.84 10.87 0.69
N ILE A 58 -1.54 10.17 1.59
CA ILE A 58 -0.98 8.99 2.26
C ILE A 58 -1.14 7.78 1.36
N SER A 59 -0.05 7.06 1.14
CA SER A 59 0.00 5.87 0.29
C SER A 59 0.81 4.74 0.91
N LEU A 60 0.61 3.54 0.38
CA LEU A 60 1.58 2.46 0.45
C LEU A 60 2.74 2.78 -0.49
N PRO A 61 3.99 2.38 -0.18
CA PRO A 61 5.09 2.51 -1.13
C PRO A 61 4.82 1.68 -2.38
N GLY A 62 5.17 2.22 -3.54
CA GLY A 62 4.95 1.53 -4.81
C GLY A 62 4.78 2.45 -6.00
N GLY A 63 4.82 1.87 -7.19
CA GLY A 63 4.76 2.64 -8.43
C GLY A 63 4.60 1.81 -9.69
N GLY A 64 4.96 2.41 -10.82
CA GLY A 64 4.77 1.83 -12.14
C GLY A 64 5.72 0.68 -12.46
N TYR A 65 5.19 -0.37 -13.08
CA TYR A 65 6.00 -1.44 -13.64
C TYR A 65 6.94 -0.93 -14.73
N GLN A 66 8.17 -1.39 -14.67
CA GLN A 66 9.20 -1.19 -15.70
C GLN A 66 9.59 -2.56 -16.28
N ALA A 67 9.90 -2.60 -17.57
CA ALA A 67 10.28 -3.85 -18.23
C ALA A 67 11.54 -4.52 -17.59
N SER A 68 12.42 -3.72 -17.00
CA SER A 68 13.58 -4.18 -16.24
C SER A 68 13.24 -4.93 -14.95
N ASP A 69 12.02 -4.74 -14.40
CA ASP A 69 11.61 -5.41 -13.16
C ASP A 69 11.36 -6.91 -13.35
N GLY A 70 10.94 -7.32 -14.55
CA GLY A 70 10.61 -8.71 -14.88
C GLY A 70 9.25 -9.15 -14.34
N ASP A 71 8.90 -8.79 -13.10
CA ASP A 71 7.59 -9.05 -12.49
C ASP A 71 7.12 -7.90 -11.59
N LEU A 72 5.83 -7.90 -11.25
CA LEU A 72 5.20 -6.86 -10.42
C LEU A 72 5.67 -6.88 -8.95
N ARG A 73 6.10 -8.02 -8.43
CA ARG A 73 6.68 -8.10 -7.08
C ARG A 73 8.01 -7.35 -7.01
N VAL A 74 8.85 -7.51 -8.03
CA VAL A 74 10.12 -6.77 -8.13
C VAL A 74 9.86 -5.27 -8.23
N THR A 75 8.81 -4.84 -8.95
CA THR A 75 8.35 -3.44 -8.95
C THR A 75 8.08 -2.94 -7.53
N ALA A 76 7.28 -3.67 -6.74
CA ALA A 76 6.96 -3.26 -5.36
C ALA A 76 8.21 -3.15 -4.48
N ILE A 77 9.16 -4.08 -4.61
CA ILE A 77 10.44 -4.06 -3.87
C ILE A 77 11.30 -2.87 -4.30
N ARG A 78 11.48 -2.64 -5.60
CA ARG A 78 12.26 -1.54 -6.15
C ARG A 78 11.73 -0.19 -5.67
N GLU A 79 10.42 0.04 -5.85
CA GLU A 79 9.78 1.30 -5.46
C GLU A 79 9.89 1.56 -3.96
N THR A 80 9.69 0.53 -3.12
CA THR A 80 9.86 0.66 -1.66
C THR A 80 11.30 1.06 -1.30
N ARG A 81 12.29 0.54 -2.00
CA ARG A 81 13.68 0.91 -1.81
C ARG A 81 13.96 2.34 -2.28
N GLU A 82 13.42 2.76 -3.42
CA GLU A 82 13.60 4.10 -3.98
C GLU A 82 12.92 5.18 -3.12
N GLU A 83 11.69 4.91 -2.66
CA GLU A 83 10.90 5.85 -1.87
C GLU A 83 11.29 5.92 -0.39
N LEU A 84 11.63 4.78 0.22
CA LEU A 84 11.80 4.65 1.67
C LEU A 84 13.16 4.05 2.11
N GLY A 85 14.06 3.76 1.18
CA GLY A 85 15.36 3.18 1.50
C GLY A 85 15.31 1.74 2.06
N ILE A 86 14.14 1.10 2.02
CA ILE A 86 13.89 -0.23 2.60
C ILE A 86 14.10 -1.31 1.55
N ASP A 87 14.97 -2.27 1.84
CA ASP A 87 15.14 -3.48 1.03
C ASP A 87 14.23 -4.61 1.55
N LEU A 88 13.24 -4.98 0.76
CA LEU A 88 12.30 -6.06 1.06
C LEU A 88 12.75 -7.43 0.53
N SER A 89 13.94 -7.56 -0.05
CA SER A 89 14.41 -8.85 -0.61
C SER A 89 14.53 -9.95 0.44
N GLY A 90 14.80 -9.58 1.70
CA GLY A 90 14.83 -10.49 2.84
C GLY A 90 13.53 -10.57 3.64
N ALA A 91 12.49 -9.82 3.28
CA ALA A 91 11.20 -9.86 3.96
C ALA A 91 10.41 -11.12 3.53
N ARG A 92 9.59 -11.65 4.44
CA ARG A 92 8.71 -12.76 4.14
C ARG A 92 7.56 -12.28 3.24
N LEU A 93 7.51 -12.73 2.01
CA LEU A 93 6.35 -12.54 1.14
C LEU A 93 5.21 -13.46 1.61
N LEU A 94 4.07 -12.88 1.97
CA LEU A 94 2.87 -13.64 2.35
C LEU A 94 2.03 -13.99 1.13
N GLY A 95 2.00 -13.14 0.10
CA GLY A 95 1.21 -13.29 -1.12
C GLY A 95 0.88 -11.93 -1.73
N ASN A 96 -0.10 -11.90 -2.63
CA ASN A 96 -0.66 -10.67 -3.17
C ASN A 96 -2.19 -10.68 -3.05
N LEU A 97 -2.78 -9.49 -3.03
CA LEU A 97 -4.21 -9.32 -3.17
C LEU A 97 -4.58 -9.20 -4.65
N ASP A 98 -5.86 -9.37 -4.95
CA ASP A 98 -6.39 -9.13 -6.29
C ASP A 98 -6.08 -7.69 -6.74
N ALA A 99 -5.79 -7.56 -8.03
CA ALA A 99 -5.48 -6.26 -8.60
C ALA A 99 -6.68 -5.31 -8.52
N LEU A 100 -6.41 -4.05 -8.19
CA LEU A 100 -7.41 -3.01 -8.09
C LEU A 100 -7.28 -2.02 -9.24
N HIS A 101 -8.41 -1.46 -9.65
CA HIS A 101 -8.50 -0.45 -10.70
C HIS A 101 -8.99 0.87 -10.11
N PRO A 102 -8.09 1.85 -9.84
CA PRO A 102 -8.51 3.17 -9.37
C PRO A 102 -9.33 3.90 -10.43
N ARG A 103 -10.49 4.43 -10.06
CA ARG A 103 -11.40 5.12 -11.00
C ARG A 103 -10.82 6.40 -11.62
N SER A 104 -9.87 7.02 -10.95
CA SER A 104 -9.24 8.30 -11.33
C SER A 104 -7.95 8.15 -12.14
N SER A 105 -7.66 6.98 -12.68
CA SER A 105 -6.40 6.67 -13.37
C SER A 105 -6.36 7.07 -14.85
N GLY A 106 -7.31 7.89 -15.29
CA GLY A 106 -7.39 8.36 -16.68
C GLY A 106 -8.04 7.34 -17.65
N PRO A 107 -8.14 7.65 -18.94
CA PRO A 107 -8.89 6.87 -19.92
C PRO A 107 -8.32 5.47 -20.17
N THR A 108 -7.01 5.28 -20.02
CA THR A 108 -6.36 3.96 -20.17
C THR A 108 -6.38 3.14 -18.89
N GLY A 109 -6.74 3.75 -17.76
CA GLY A 109 -6.72 3.11 -16.47
C GLY A 109 -5.31 2.71 -15.98
N ILE A 110 -5.23 2.22 -14.77
CA ILE A 110 -4.07 1.54 -14.22
C ILE A 110 -4.55 0.36 -13.39
N GLU A 111 -3.84 -0.74 -13.45
CA GLU A 111 -4.04 -1.90 -12.60
C GLU A 111 -2.96 -1.92 -11.52
N VAL A 112 -3.37 -1.96 -10.27
CA VAL A 112 -2.47 -1.90 -9.11
C VAL A 112 -2.56 -3.22 -8.34
N THR A 113 -1.45 -3.95 -8.27
CA THR A 113 -1.35 -5.22 -7.53
C THR A 113 -0.67 -4.98 -6.18
N PRO A 114 -1.35 -5.21 -5.05
CA PRO A 114 -0.74 -5.13 -3.72
C PRO A 114 -0.03 -6.43 -3.36
N PHE A 115 1.26 -6.35 -3.01
CA PHE A 115 2.04 -7.45 -2.44
C PHE A 115 2.18 -7.26 -0.94
N VAL A 116 1.97 -8.33 -0.17
CA VAL A 116 2.00 -8.30 1.28
C VAL A 116 3.29 -8.93 1.78
N PHE A 117 4.10 -8.14 2.47
CA PHE A 117 5.36 -8.54 3.08
C PHE A 117 5.25 -8.45 4.60
N ALA A 118 5.86 -9.39 5.31
CA ALA A 118 5.97 -9.36 6.75
C ALA A 118 7.43 -9.28 7.19
N THR A 119 7.68 -8.47 8.21
CA THR A 119 9.02 -8.28 8.79
C THR A 119 8.97 -8.51 10.31
N PRO A 120 9.95 -9.24 10.88
CA PRO A 120 9.97 -9.53 12.32
C PRO A 120 10.35 -8.31 13.17
N VAL A 121 10.94 -7.29 12.54
CA VAL A 121 11.33 -6.03 13.17
C VAL A 121 10.73 -4.85 12.43
N ALA A 122 10.45 -3.76 13.14
CA ALA A 122 10.09 -2.51 12.50
C ALA A 122 11.30 -1.98 11.71
N LEU A 123 11.11 -1.82 10.41
CA LEU A 123 12.13 -1.22 9.55
C LEU A 123 12.14 0.30 9.73
N GLU A 124 13.32 0.90 9.66
CA GLU A 124 13.49 2.35 9.77
C GLU A 124 13.51 2.96 8.37
N PRO A 125 12.44 3.66 7.95
CA PRO A 125 12.39 4.26 6.62
C PRO A 125 13.32 5.48 6.52
N VAL A 126 14.02 5.58 5.41
CA VAL A 126 14.77 6.76 5.00
C VAL A 126 14.09 7.32 3.76
N CYS A 127 13.33 8.40 3.93
CA CYS A 127 12.55 9.00 2.85
C CYS A 127 13.43 9.46 1.70
N GLY A 128 13.17 8.97 0.51
CA GLY A 128 13.71 9.46 -0.76
C GLY A 128 12.97 10.73 -1.22
N PRO A 129 13.28 11.23 -2.41
CA PRO A 129 12.73 12.49 -2.92
C PRO A 129 11.21 12.44 -3.22
N GLU A 130 10.62 11.25 -3.25
CA GLU A 130 9.18 11.04 -3.51
C GLU A 130 8.35 10.89 -2.23
N ALA A 131 9.01 10.74 -1.06
CA ALA A 131 8.37 10.59 0.24
C ALA A 131 8.72 11.77 1.15
N LEU A 132 7.71 12.46 1.66
CA LEU A 132 7.87 13.55 2.62
C LEU A 132 8.00 13.04 4.06
N ALA A 133 7.33 11.94 4.37
CA ALA A 133 7.34 11.28 5.67
C ALA A 133 6.95 9.82 5.52
N ALA A 134 7.30 9.00 6.51
CA ALA A 134 6.83 7.63 6.63
C ALA A 134 6.49 7.33 8.10
N PHE A 135 5.49 6.47 8.32
CA PHE A 135 5.02 6.11 9.66
C PHE A 135 4.39 4.73 9.68
N TRP A 136 4.31 4.16 10.88
CA TRP A 136 3.70 2.86 11.12
C TRP A 136 2.29 3.02 11.69
N LEU A 137 1.26 2.63 10.90
CA LEU A 137 -0.14 2.62 11.33
C LEU A 137 -0.47 1.32 12.08
N PRO A 138 -0.93 1.37 13.35
CA PRO A 138 -1.41 0.20 14.07
C PRO A 138 -2.72 -0.33 13.45
N LEU A 139 -2.74 -1.60 13.06
CA LEU A 139 -3.90 -2.20 12.38
C LEU A 139 -5.05 -2.55 13.34
N ASP A 140 -4.79 -2.74 14.62
CA ASP A 140 -5.82 -2.90 15.64
C ASP A 140 -6.67 -1.64 15.82
N LEU A 141 -6.07 -0.45 15.78
CA LEU A 141 -6.81 0.82 15.79
C LEU A 141 -7.69 0.95 14.53
N ALA A 142 -7.15 0.59 13.37
CA ALA A 142 -7.91 0.59 12.13
C ALA A 142 -9.09 -0.41 12.17
N ALA A 143 -8.85 -1.61 12.68
CA ALA A 143 -9.88 -2.66 12.79
C ALA A 143 -10.96 -2.33 13.83
N SER A 144 -10.64 -1.56 14.87
CA SER A 144 -11.60 -1.18 15.92
C SER A 144 -12.63 -0.12 15.49
N GLY A 145 -12.42 0.54 14.33
CA GLY A 145 -13.20 1.69 13.90
C GLY A 145 -12.82 3.02 14.58
N ALA A 146 -11.81 3.01 15.48
CA ALA A 146 -11.40 4.22 16.19
C ALA A 146 -10.84 5.32 15.28
N LEU A 147 -10.43 4.98 14.07
CA LEU A 147 -9.88 5.90 13.07
C LEU A 147 -10.90 6.34 12.03
N ASP A 148 -12.11 5.77 12.05
CA ASP A 148 -13.11 5.97 10.99
C ASP A 148 -13.55 7.43 10.87
N GLY A 149 -13.63 7.87 9.62
CA GLY A 149 -14.04 9.22 9.25
C GLY A 149 -14.51 9.29 7.80
N THR A 150 -14.72 10.49 7.35
CA THR A 150 -15.15 10.78 5.98
C THR A 150 -14.27 11.85 5.37
N TYR A 151 -13.77 11.60 4.17
CA TYR A 151 -13.08 12.59 3.35
C TYR A 151 -13.98 13.05 2.21
N THR A 152 -14.21 14.35 2.11
CA THR A 152 -14.93 14.95 0.97
C THR A 152 -13.90 15.55 0.02
N TYR A 153 -13.90 15.07 -1.23
CA TYR A 153 -12.95 15.54 -2.24
C TYR A 153 -13.25 17.01 -2.60
N PRO A 154 -12.27 17.92 -2.51
CA PRO A 154 -12.53 19.37 -2.66
C PRO A 154 -13.15 19.78 -4.00
N ALA A 155 -12.83 19.06 -5.09
CA ALA A 155 -13.33 19.37 -6.43
C ALA A 155 -14.70 18.73 -6.75
N SER A 156 -15.27 17.98 -5.81
CA SER A 156 -16.57 17.33 -5.97
C SER A 156 -17.25 17.20 -4.61
N SER A 157 -18.57 17.10 -4.56
CA SER A 157 -19.31 16.81 -3.33
C SER A 157 -19.29 15.32 -2.93
N VAL A 158 -18.43 14.51 -3.56
CA VAL A 158 -18.35 13.08 -3.29
C VAL A 158 -17.53 12.83 -2.04
N SER A 159 -18.13 12.10 -1.10
CA SER A 159 -17.48 11.69 0.14
C SER A 159 -17.01 10.24 0.07
N PHE A 160 -15.87 9.96 0.69
CA PHE A 160 -15.23 8.65 0.74
C PHE A 160 -14.97 8.24 2.18
N PRO A 161 -15.05 6.96 2.52
CA PRO A 161 -14.55 6.46 3.80
C PRO A 161 -13.07 6.79 3.97
N SER A 162 -12.70 7.23 5.15
CA SER A 162 -11.30 7.56 5.48
C SER A 162 -10.94 7.09 6.88
N TRP A 163 -9.65 7.04 7.17
CA TRP A 163 -9.08 6.98 8.51
C TRP A 163 -8.30 8.26 8.78
N THR A 164 -8.31 8.69 10.04
CA THR A 164 -7.44 9.77 10.50
C THR A 164 -6.54 9.24 11.61
N PHE A 165 -5.22 9.28 11.37
CA PHE A 165 -4.21 8.86 12.33
C PHE A 165 -3.08 9.89 12.39
N GLU A 166 -2.80 10.45 13.59
CA GLU A 166 -1.75 11.45 13.81
C GLU A 166 -1.80 12.64 12.83
N GLY A 167 -3.01 13.09 12.47
CA GLY A 167 -3.21 14.16 11.50
C GLY A 167 -3.08 13.75 10.03
N HIS A 168 -2.78 12.49 9.76
CA HIS A 168 -2.73 11.93 8.40
C HIS A 168 -4.08 11.35 8.00
N MET A 169 -4.57 11.75 6.83
CA MET A 169 -5.81 11.24 6.27
C MET A 169 -5.53 10.12 5.26
N ILE A 170 -6.05 8.94 5.55
CA ILE A 170 -5.88 7.72 4.74
C ILE A 170 -7.22 7.42 4.09
N TRP A 171 -7.29 7.46 2.76
CA TRP A 171 -8.52 7.27 1.99
C TRP A 171 -8.24 6.66 0.62
N GLY A 172 -9.26 6.50 -0.20
CA GLY A 172 -9.13 6.06 -1.60
C GLY A 172 -8.56 4.66 -1.76
N LEU A 173 -7.57 4.51 -2.65
CA LEU A 173 -6.98 3.21 -2.96
C LEU A 173 -6.24 2.61 -1.75
N THR A 174 -5.48 3.43 -1.03
CA THR A 174 -4.75 3.00 0.17
C THR A 174 -5.70 2.41 1.21
N ARG A 175 -6.78 3.13 1.56
CA ARG A 175 -7.80 2.63 2.48
C ARG A 175 -8.42 1.32 1.99
N ARG A 176 -8.80 1.22 0.71
CA ARG A 176 -9.38 0.00 0.13
C ARG A 176 -8.46 -1.20 0.22
N ILE A 177 -7.16 -1.02 -0.06
CA ILE A 177 -6.18 -2.11 0.07
C ILE A 177 -6.09 -2.58 1.53
N LEU A 178 -6.03 -1.64 2.47
CA LEU A 178 -5.94 -1.97 3.89
C LEU A 178 -7.23 -2.63 4.41
N ASP A 179 -8.41 -2.22 3.93
CA ASP A 179 -9.67 -2.91 4.24
C ASP A 179 -9.64 -4.38 3.77
N LEU A 180 -9.09 -4.66 2.58
CA LEU A 180 -8.93 -6.04 2.08
C LEU A 180 -7.95 -6.84 2.95
N VAL A 181 -6.85 -6.24 3.40
CA VAL A 181 -5.89 -6.87 4.32
C VAL A 181 -6.57 -7.22 5.64
N LEU A 182 -7.33 -6.29 6.23
CA LEU A 182 -8.06 -6.53 7.48
C LEU A 182 -9.12 -7.63 7.32
N ALA A 183 -9.88 -7.61 6.22
CA ALA A 183 -10.88 -8.64 5.93
C ALA A 183 -10.26 -10.03 5.73
N ALA A 184 -9.08 -10.10 5.09
CA ALA A 184 -8.36 -11.35 4.89
C ALA A 184 -7.72 -11.89 6.20
N ALA A 185 -7.51 -11.06 7.21
CA ALA A 185 -6.94 -11.46 8.50
C ALA A 185 -7.99 -11.78 9.58
N ALA A 186 -9.27 -11.38 9.36
CA ALA A 186 -10.40 -11.66 10.26
C ALA A 186 -10.87 -13.11 10.19
#